data_43250f5082e1a469f6a66a7b41819f73
#
_entry.id   43250f5082e1a469f6a66a7b41819f73
#
_cell.length_a   1.000
_cell.length_b   1.000
_cell.length_c   1.000
_cell.angle_alpha   90.00
_cell.angle_beta   90.00
_cell.angle_gamma   90.00
#
_symmetry.space_group_name_H-M   'P 1'
#
loop_
_entity.id
_entity.type
_entity.pdbx_description
1 polymer ?
#
loop_
_entity_poly.entity_id
_entity_poly.type
_entity_poly.pdbx_seq_one_letter_code
_entity_poly.pdbx_strand_id
1 'polypeptide(L)'
;LSEFITPLILGKDVKDALDFQEKVASIRGHHLAKAGVEMALWDLLGKREGKSLRELFGGKREKVEVGVSVGIQESAQGLVRTVKDYVKQGYARVKIKIKPGRDVEDASAVRREFPNLRLQVDANSAYSLDDVKILKPLDALNLLLIEQPLFEDDIWDHHKLQEQFETPICLDE
;
A
#
# COMPACT_ATOMS: atom_id res chain seq x y z
N LEU A 1 13.65 -10.01 14.28
CA LEU A 1 13.47 -11.44 13.93
C LEU A 1 14.32 -12.33 14.81
N SER A 2 15.65 -12.20 14.77
CA SER A 2 16.61 -13.12 15.39
C SER A 2 16.45 -13.31 16.91
N GLU A 3 16.16 -12.24 17.64
CA GLU A 3 16.12 -12.26 19.10
C GLU A 3 14.77 -12.68 19.68
N PHE A 4 13.66 -12.41 18.97
CA PHE A 4 12.31 -12.63 19.49
C PHE A 4 11.52 -13.69 18.75
N ILE A 5 11.52 -13.66 17.41
CA ILE A 5 10.73 -14.62 16.61
C ILE A 5 11.47 -15.94 16.43
N THR A 6 12.74 -15.88 16.02
CA THR A 6 13.55 -17.08 15.77
C THR A 6 13.55 -18.08 16.93
N PRO A 7 13.72 -17.68 18.20
CA PRO A 7 13.69 -18.63 19.31
C PRO A 7 12.35 -19.33 19.54
N LEU A 8 11.25 -18.75 19.02
CA LEU A 8 9.92 -19.35 19.13
C LEU A 8 9.63 -20.42 18.09
N ILE A 9 10.40 -20.43 16.97
CA ILE A 9 10.13 -21.30 15.82
C ILE A 9 11.31 -22.22 15.45
N LEU A 10 12.56 -21.77 15.62
CA LEU A 10 13.72 -22.55 15.21
C LEU A 10 13.86 -23.81 16.05
N GLY A 11 13.98 -24.94 15.38
CA GLY A 11 14.07 -26.26 16.03
C GLY A 11 12.76 -26.72 16.70
N LYS A 12 11.65 -26.05 16.45
CA LYS A 12 10.33 -26.43 16.94
C LYS A 12 9.43 -26.84 15.80
N ASP A 13 8.44 -27.67 16.10
CA ASP A 13 7.39 -28.00 15.15
C ASP A 13 6.49 -26.79 14.95
N VAL A 14 6.41 -26.28 13.70
CA VAL A 14 5.50 -25.25 13.25
C VAL A 14 4.66 -25.87 12.14
N LYS A 15 3.42 -26.19 12.46
CA LYS A 15 2.54 -26.96 11.59
C LYS A 15 2.16 -26.20 10.33
N ASP A 16 1.79 -24.95 10.51
CA ASP A 16 1.31 -24.04 9.47
C ASP A 16 1.43 -22.57 9.89
N ALA A 17 0.94 -21.66 9.07
CA ALA A 17 0.98 -20.24 9.34
C ALA A 17 0.10 -19.82 10.53
N LEU A 18 -1.00 -20.52 10.81
CA LEU A 18 -1.86 -20.23 11.97
C LEU A 18 -1.17 -20.58 13.27
N ASP A 19 -0.56 -21.77 13.34
CA ASP A 19 0.26 -22.18 14.49
C ASP A 19 1.43 -21.19 14.73
N PHE A 20 2.02 -20.67 13.67
CA PHE A 20 3.01 -19.59 13.79
C PHE A 20 2.43 -18.31 14.43
N GLN A 21 1.27 -17.87 13.98
CA GLN A 21 0.60 -16.69 14.55
C GLN A 21 0.35 -16.85 16.04
N GLU A 22 -0.11 -18.04 16.48
CA GLU A 22 -0.31 -18.36 17.89
C GLU A 22 1.00 -18.27 18.68
N LYS A 23 2.09 -18.85 18.15
CA LYS A 23 3.41 -18.82 18.80
C LYS A 23 3.98 -17.42 19.00
N VAL A 24 3.70 -16.50 18.06
CA VAL A 24 4.18 -15.12 18.14
C VAL A 24 3.17 -14.11 18.69
N ALA A 25 2.02 -14.56 19.19
CA ALA A 25 0.93 -13.71 19.66
C ALA A 25 1.35 -12.80 20.83
N SER A 26 2.29 -13.24 21.67
CA SER A 26 2.83 -12.44 22.78
C SER A 26 3.68 -11.24 22.33
N ILE A 27 4.18 -11.26 21.09
CA ILE A 27 4.95 -10.14 20.51
C ILE A 27 3.94 -9.14 19.94
N ARG A 28 3.80 -7.99 20.57
CA ARG A 28 2.88 -6.94 20.12
C ARG A 28 3.51 -6.14 18.95
N GLY A 29 2.69 -5.77 17.95
CA GLY A 29 3.15 -5.01 16.79
C GLY A 29 4.10 -5.82 15.88
N HIS A 30 5.04 -5.13 15.24
CA HIS A 30 6.04 -5.69 14.33
C HIS A 30 5.43 -6.53 13.19
N HIS A 31 4.30 -6.07 12.65
CA HIS A 31 3.47 -6.80 11.68
C HIS A 31 4.27 -7.18 10.43
N LEU A 32 5.07 -6.27 9.87
CA LEU A 32 5.91 -6.55 8.71
C LEU A 32 6.91 -7.69 8.95
N ALA A 33 7.54 -7.73 10.13
CA ALA A 33 8.48 -8.80 10.48
C ALA A 33 7.79 -10.15 10.64
N LYS A 34 6.59 -10.18 11.25
CA LYS A 34 5.76 -11.37 11.37
C LYS A 34 5.27 -11.84 10.00
N ALA A 35 4.76 -10.92 9.18
CA ALA A 35 4.28 -11.23 7.83
C ALA A 35 5.36 -11.85 6.95
N GLY A 36 6.61 -11.38 7.04
CA GLY A 36 7.72 -11.96 6.28
C GLY A 36 7.96 -13.44 6.60
N VAL A 37 7.86 -13.84 7.87
CA VAL A 37 7.98 -15.25 8.28
C VAL A 37 6.74 -16.05 7.88
N GLU A 38 5.56 -15.48 8.07
CA GLU A 38 4.29 -16.12 7.71
C GLU A 38 4.22 -16.40 6.20
N MET A 39 4.61 -15.45 5.36
CA MET A 39 4.68 -15.64 3.90
C MET A 39 5.63 -16.78 3.52
N ALA A 40 6.78 -16.90 4.20
CA ALA A 40 7.70 -18.01 3.97
C ALA A 40 7.10 -19.37 4.36
N LEU A 41 6.31 -19.43 5.43
CA LEU A 41 5.60 -20.65 5.84
C LEU A 41 4.51 -21.05 4.83
N TRP A 42 3.74 -20.08 4.32
CA TRP A 42 2.76 -20.33 3.25
C TRP A 42 3.43 -20.85 1.96
N ASP A 43 4.56 -20.25 1.57
CA ASP A 43 5.33 -20.71 0.40
C ASP A 43 5.86 -22.13 0.60
N LEU A 44 6.39 -22.42 1.80
CA LEU A 44 6.85 -23.76 2.17
C LEU A 44 5.71 -24.78 2.12
N LEU A 45 4.54 -24.45 2.64
CA LEU A 45 3.35 -25.31 2.61
C LEU A 45 2.93 -25.60 1.16
N GLY A 46 2.84 -24.56 0.34
CA GLY A 46 2.51 -24.70 -1.08
C GLY A 46 3.47 -25.62 -1.82
N LYS A 47 4.78 -25.44 -1.61
CA LYS A 47 5.81 -26.31 -2.18
C LYS A 47 5.71 -27.76 -1.70
N ARG A 48 5.45 -27.96 -0.41
CA ARG A 48 5.27 -29.30 0.18
C ARG A 48 4.05 -30.02 -0.38
N GLU A 49 2.95 -29.31 -0.61
CA GLU A 49 1.70 -29.88 -1.11
C GLU A 49 1.61 -29.88 -2.65
N GLY A 50 2.57 -29.29 -3.34
CA GLY A 50 2.52 -29.13 -4.79
C GLY A 50 1.39 -28.21 -5.27
N LYS A 51 0.95 -27.27 -4.42
CA LYS A 51 -0.15 -26.32 -4.68
C LYS A 51 0.36 -24.89 -4.79
N SER A 52 -0.27 -24.11 -5.64
CA SER A 52 -0.07 -22.65 -5.66
C SER A 52 -0.72 -22.01 -4.43
N LEU A 53 -0.24 -20.82 -4.02
CA LEU A 53 -0.91 -20.05 -2.95
C LEU A 53 -2.35 -19.71 -3.32
N ARG A 54 -2.63 -19.50 -4.61
CA ARG A 54 -4.00 -19.32 -5.10
C ARG A 54 -4.91 -20.49 -4.70
N GLU A 55 -4.44 -21.72 -4.87
CA GLU A 55 -5.21 -22.92 -4.51
C GLU A 55 -5.35 -23.06 -2.99
N LEU A 56 -4.29 -22.79 -2.24
CA LEU A 56 -4.32 -22.84 -0.77
C LEU A 56 -5.31 -21.82 -0.18
N PHE A 57 -5.40 -20.63 -0.79
CA PHE A 57 -6.34 -19.57 -0.36
C PHE A 57 -7.73 -19.68 -1.01
N GLY A 58 -8.00 -20.73 -1.79
CA GLY A 58 -9.28 -20.93 -2.46
C GLY A 58 -9.58 -19.90 -3.57
N GLY A 59 -8.53 -19.29 -4.14
CA GLY A 59 -8.66 -18.30 -5.19
C GLY A 59 -9.20 -18.87 -6.48
N LYS A 60 -10.23 -18.23 -7.06
CA LYS A 60 -10.93 -18.69 -8.26
C LYS A 60 -10.52 -17.96 -9.53
N ARG A 61 -9.95 -16.75 -9.39
CA ARG A 61 -9.56 -15.92 -10.53
C ARG A 61 -8.20 -16.37 -11.08
N GLU A 62 -8.08 -16.42 -12.39
CA GLU A 62 -6.80 -16.71 -13.08
C GLU A 62 -5.94 -15.45 -13.23
N LYS A 63 -6.59 -14.28 -13.34
CA LYS A 63 -5.94 -12.99 -13.52
C LYS A 63 -6.52 -11.96 -12.56
N VAL A 64 -5.67 -11.08 -12.08
CA VAL A 64 -6.02 -9.94 -11.22
C VAL A 64 -5.44 -8.69 -11.87
N GLU A 65 -6.25 -7.63 -12.02
CA GLU A 65 -5.76 -6.33 -12.44
C GLU A 65 -4.79 -5.78 -11.39
N VAL A 66 -3.63 -5.36 -11.83
CA VAL A 66 -2.62 -4.75 -10.98
C VAL A 66 -2.45 -3.26 -11.31
N GLY A 67 -2.11 -2.49 -10.30
CA GLY A 67 -1.63 -1.12 -10.43
C GLY A 67 -0.11 -1.06 -10.38
N VAL A 68 0.43 0.09 -10.75
CA VAL A 68 1.84 0.41 -10.57
C VAL A 68 1.99 1.56 -9.59
N SER A 69 3.03 1.51 -8.75
CA SER A 69 3.43 2.60 -7.87
C SER A 69 4.61 3.35 -8.48
N VAL A 70 4.48 4.66 -8.62
CA VAL A 70 5.51 5.55 -9.16
C VAL A 70 6.07 6.40 -8.04
N GLY A 71 7.35 6.25 -7.77
CA GLY A 71 8.07 7.07 -6.79
C GLY A 71 8.17 8.54 -7.21
N ILE A 72 8.55 9.38 -6.24
CA ILE A 72 8.76 10.82 -6.47
C ILE A 72 9.80 11.01 -7.58
N GLN A 73 9.46 11.86 -8.53
CA GLN A 73 10.34 12.22 -9.65
C GLN A 73 10.93 13.62 -9.43
N GLU A 74 11.95 13.96 -10.20
CA GLU A 74 12.61 15.28 -10.11
C GLU A 74 11.69 16.43 -10.53
N SER A 75 10.73 16.17 -11.44
CA SER A 75 9.80 17.17 -11.94
C SER A 75 8.44 16.56 -12.27
N ALA A 76 7.39 17.39 -12.33
CA ALA A 76 6.06 16.99 -12.77
C ALA A 76 6.08 16.43 -14.20
N GLN A 77 6.88 17.00 -15.10
CA GLN A 77 7.05 16.51 -16.45
C GLN A 77 7.74 15.12 -16.48
N GLY A 78 8.73 14.90 -15.60
CA GLY A 78 9.36 13.59 -15.40
C GLY A 78 8.35 12.56 -14.94
N LEU A 79 7.51 12.91 -13.96
CA LEU A 79 6.44 12.05 -13.47
C LEU A 79 5.45 11.69 -14.59
N VAL A 80 4.97 12.67 -15.35
CA VAL A 80 4.05 12.43 -16.47
C VAL A 80 4.66 11.47 -17.50
N ARG A 81 5.96 11.63 -17.85
CA ARG A 81 6.64 10.69 -18.78
C ARG A 81 6.67 9.28 -18.22
N THR A 82 7.04 9.11 -16.96
CA THR A 82 7.08 7.80 -16.30
C THR A 82 5.69 7.14 -16.26
N VAL A 83 4.67 7.90 -15.90
CA VAL A 83 3.27 7.41 -15.92
C VAL A 83 2.86 7.00 -17.33
N LYS A 84 3.20 7.79 -18.35
CA LYS A 84 2.91 7.47 -19.76
C LYS A 84 3.49 6.13 -20.19
N ASP A 85 4.70 5.82 -19.77
CA ASP A 85 5.35 4.56 -20.12
C ASP A 85 4.68 3.37 -19.45
N TYR A 86 4.19 3.51 -18.20
CA TYR A 86 3.40 2.47 -17.53
C TYR A 86 2.01 2.30 -18.15
N VAL A 87 1.33 3.39 -18.52
CA VAL A 87 0.04 3.32 -19.23
C VAL A 87 0.19 2.59 -20.56
N LYS A 88 1.27 2.85 -21.31
CA LYS A 88 1.58 2.11 -22.57
C LYS A 88 1.83 0.61 -22.33
N GLN A 89 2.34 0.24 -21.15
CA GLN A 89 2.53 -1.17 -20.76
C GLN A 89 1.22 -1.86 -20.36
N GLY A 90 0.10 -1.11 -20.31
CA GLY A 90 -1.22 -1.65 -20.01
C GLY A 90 -1.65 -1.55 -18.56
N TYR A 91 -0.91 -0.83 -17.70
CA TYR A 91 -1.36 -0.56 -16.32
C TYR A 91 -2.58 0.36 -16.34
N ALA A 92 -3.70 -0.14 -15.83
CA ALA A 92 -4.98 0.58 -15.80
C ALA A 92 -5.14 1.45 -14.53
N ARG A 93 -4.31 1.23 -13.50
CA ARG A 93 -4.29 1.99 -12.24
C ARG A 93 -2.87 2.41 -11.93
N VAL A 94 -2.69 3.67 -11.56
CA VAL A 94 -1.39 4.23 -11.18
C VAL A 94 -1.49 4.88 -9.81
N LYS A 95 -0.57 4.53 -8.92
CA LYS A 95 -0.30 5.22 -7.66
C LYS A 95 0.92 6.10 -7.82
N ILE A 96 0.84 7.36 -7.46
CA ILE A 96 1.98 8.27 -7.42
C ILE A 96 2.28 8.67 -5.98
N LYS A 97 3.55 8.74 -5.63
CA LYS A 97 3.98 9.27 -4.34
C LYS A 97 3.88 10.78 -4.36
N ILE A 98 3.35 11.35 -3.27
CA ILE A 98 3.29 12.79 -3.05
C ILE A 98 4.09 13.19 -1.80
N LYS A 99 4.47 14.46 -1.71
CA LYS A 99 5.13 15.04 -0.55
C LYS A 99 4.80 16.51 -0.43
N PRO A 100 4.92 17.12 0.76
CA PRO A 100 4.71 18.55 0.93
C PRO A 100 5.47 19.39 -0.09
N GLY A 101 4.76 20.37 -0.68
CA GLY A 101 5.27 21.30 -1.67
C GLY A 101 5.26 20.80 -3.11
N ARG A 102 4.87 19.53 -3.37
CA ARG A 102 4.75 18.97 -4.73
C ARG A 102 3.58 18.02 -4.90
N ASP A 103 2.65 18.04 -3.99
CA ASP A 103 1.49 17.16 -3.91
C ASP A 103 0.46 17.43 -5.02
N VAL A 104 -0.20 18.60 -4.94
CA VAL A 104 -1.26 18.99 -5.87
C VAL A 104 -0.72 19.23 -7.27
N GLU A 105 0.48 19.81 -7.40
CA GLU A 105 1.12 20.09 -8.70
C GLU A 105 1.36 18.78 -9.47
N ASP A 106 2.02 17.81 -8.86
CA ASP A 106 2.34 16.53 -9.46
C ASP A 106 1.07 15.74 -9.83
N ALA A 107 0.12 15.65 -8.91
CA ALA A 107 -1.15 14.96 -9.15
C ALA A 107 -1.97 15.64 -10.27
N SER A 108 -2.03 16.96 -10.29
CA SER A 108 -2.72 17.75 -11.33
C SER A 108 -2.07 17.59 -12.69
N ALA A 109 -0.73 17.51 -12.76
CA ALA A 109 -0.02 17.31 -14.02
C ALA A 109 -0.36 15.94 -14.63
N VAL A 110 -0.38 14.89 -13.81
CA VAL A 110 -0.77 13.55 -14.24
C VAL A 110 -2.25 13.53 -14.66
N ARG A 111 -3.16 14.11 -13.88
CA ARG A 111 -4.59 14.14 -14.21
C ARG A 111 -4.89 14.87 -15.51
N ARG A 112 -4.21 15.97 -15.80
CA ARG A 112 -4.38 16.72 -17.06
C ARG A 112 -3.99 15.89 -18.29
N GLU A 113 -2.88 15.15 -18.21
CA GLU A 113 -2.43 14.30 -19.32
C GLU A 113 -3.29 13.04 -19.46
N PHE A 114 -3.79 12.50 -18.36
CA PHE A 114 -4.57 11.27 -18.31
C PHE A 114 -5.92 11.47 -17.59
N PRO A 115 -6.92 12.12 -18.24
CA PRO A 115 -8.18 12.49 -17.59
C PRO A 115 -8.97 11.32 -17.01
N ASN A 116 -8.88 10.14 -17.63
CA ASN A 116 -9.65 8.95 -17.27
C ASN A 116 -8.81 7.88 -16.53
N LEU A 117 -7.55 8.16 -16.21
CA LEU A 117 -6.70 7.22 -15.50
C LEU A 117 -7.22 6.98 -14.09
N ARG A 118 -7.28 5.74 -13.66
CA ARG A 118 -7.51 5.38 -12.26
C ARG A 118 -6.27 5.75 -11.46
N LEU A 119 -6.26 6.98 -10.96
CA LEU A 119 -5.15 7.61 -10.25
C LEU A 119 -5.41 7.61 -8.75
N GLN A 120 -4.40 7.25 -7.98
CA GLN A 120 -4.35 7.42 -6.53
C GLN A 120 -3.05 8.07 -6.12
N VAL A 121 -3.04 8.71 -4.97
CA VAL A 121 -1.86 9.34 -4.38
C VAL A 121 -1.51 8.65 -3.07
N ASP A 122 -0.22 8.62 -2.72
CA ASP A 122 0.28 8.03 -1.49
C ASP A 122 1.24 9.00 -0.83
N ALA A 123 0.93 9.35 0.39
CA ALA A 123 1.62 10.37 1.16
C ALA A 123 2.63 9.80 2.17
N ASN A 124 2.60 8.50 2.46
CA ASN A 124 3.47 7.82 3.43
C ASN A 124 3.66 8.64 4.73
N SER A 125 2.56 9.01 5.36
CA SER A 125 2.52 9.73 6.66
C SER A 125 3.18 11.12 6.64
N ALA A 126 3.24 11.79 5.49
CA ALA A 126 3.98 13.04 5.36
C ALA A 126 3.25 14.30 5.83
N TYR A 127 2.00 14.20 6.26
CA TYR A 127 1.13 15.33 6.60
C TYR A 127 0.54 15.19 8.01
N SER A 128 -0.09 16.27 8.46
CA SER A 128 -0.87 16.37 9.69
C SER A 128 -2.27 16.94 9.41
N LEU A 129 -3.16 16.98 10.40
CA LEU A 129 -4.46 17.65 10.25
C LEU A 129 -4.35 19.15 9.94
N ASP A 130 -3.25 19.80 10.30
CA ASP A 130 -3.03 21.23 9.98
C ASP A 130 -2.84 21.44 8.46
N ASP A 131 -2.49 20.38 7.73
CA ASP A 131 -2.23 20.41 6.29
C ASP A 131 -3.49 20.17 5.42
N VAL A 132 -4.68 20.04 6.03
CA VAL A 132 -5.96 19.83 5.32
C VAL A 132 -6.13 20.79 4.16
N LYS A 133 -5.83 22.08 4.36
CA LYS A 133 -5.99 23.11 3.31
C LYS A 133 -5.06 22.89 2.13
N ILE A 134 -3.89 22.27 2.35
CA ILE A 134 -2.91 21.94 1.31
C ILE A 134 -3.41 20.73 0.52
N LEU A 135 -3.95 19.73 1.20
CA LEU A 135 -4.43 18.49 0.58
C LEU A 135 -5.81 18.65 -0.08
N LYS A 136 -6.66 19.57 0.38
CA LYS A 136 -8.04 19.73 -0.09
C LYS A 136 -8.20 19.86 -1.61
N PRO A 137 -7.30 20.54 -2.35
CA PRO A 137 -7.39 20.59 -3.81
C PRO A 137 -7.28 19.22 -4.51
N LEU A 138 -6.77 18.19 -3.84
CA LEU A 138 -6.72 16.82 -4.38
C LEU A 138 -8.12 16.26 -4.64
N ASP A 139 -9.14 16.66 -3.89
CA ASP A 139 -10.53 16.23 -4.09
C ASP A 139 -11.06 16.55 -5.49
N ALA A 140 -10.61 17.66 -6.09
CA ALA A 140 -11.02 18.05 -7.44
C ALA A 140 -10.40 17.17 -8.55
N LEU A 141 -9.46 16.29 -8.20
CA LEU A 141 -8.72 15.50 -9.17
C LEU A 141 -9.35 14.13 -9.47
N ASN A 142 -10.52 13.82 -8.92
CA ASN A 142 -11.20 12.53 -9.11
C ASN A 142 -10.24 11.34 -8.86
N LEU A 143 -9.60 11.35 -7.70
CA LEU A 143 -8.70 10.29 -7.28
C LEU A 143 -9.49 9.07 -6.81
N LEU A 144 -8.91 7.87 -6.94
CA LEU A 144 -9.47 6.66 -6.34
C LEU A 144 -9.43 6.73 -4.81
N LEU A 145 -8.32 7.24 -4.29
CA LEU A 145 -8.09 7.39 -2.85
C LEU A 145 -6.83 8.24 -2.59
N ILE A 146 -6.70 8.70 -1.34
CA ILE A 146 -5.48 9.26 -0.77
C ILE A 146 -4.98 8.26 0.26
N GLU A 147 -3.79 7.69 0.03
CA GLU A 147 -3.20 6.65 0.88
C GLU A 147 -2.31 7.28 1.94
N GLN A 148 -2.49 6.86 3.18
CA GLN A 148 -1.74 7.19 4.38
C GLN A 148 -1.29 8.66 4.48
N PRO A 149 -2.22 9.62 4.49
CA PRO A 149 -1.85 11.04 4.60
C PRO A 149 -1.22 11.39 5.95
N LEU A 150 -1.74 10.87 7.06
CA LEU A 150 -1.29 11.18 8.40
C LEU A 150 -0.42 10.07 9.00
N PHE A 151 0.05 10.26 10.24
CA PHE A 151 0.93 9.31 10.91
C PHE A 151 0.33 7.90 11.01
N GLU A 152 1.19 6.88 11.01
CA GLU A 152 0.81 5.46 10.79
C GLU A 152 -0.15 4.90 11.85
N ASP A 153 -0.08 5.34 13.09
CA ASP A 153 -0.95 4.86 14.17
C ASP A 153 -2.10 5.82 14.53
N ASP A 154 -2.25 6.92 13.79
CA ASP A 154 -3.25 7.94 14.07
C ASP A 154 -4.57 7.69 13.33
N ILE A 155 -5.29 6.66 13.70
CA ILE A 155 -6.61 6.32 13.11
C ILE A 155 -7.64 7.43 13.41
N TRP A 156 -7.53 8.08 14.58
CA TRP A 156 -8.52 9.07 15.01
C TRP A 156 -8.50 10.33 14.13
N ASP A 157 -7.33 10.86 13.83
CA ASP A 157 -7.22 12.04 12.99
C ASP A 157 -7.45 11.72 11.50
N HIS A 158 -7.17 10.51 11.05
CA HIS A 158 -7.62 10.04 9.73
C HIS A 158 -9.16 10.06 9.60
N HIS A 159 -9.90 9.71 10.65
CA HIS A 159 -11.37 9.83 10.66
C HIS A 159 -11.80 11.30 10.48
N LYS A 160 -11.23 12.23 11.24
CA LYS A 160 -11.52 13.66 11.11
C LYS A 160 -11.11 14.22 9.74
N LEU A 161 -10.03 13.70 9.16
CA LEU A 161 -9.61 14.06 7.81
C LEU A 161 -10.64 13.59 6.80
N GLN A 162 -11.10 12.33 6.90
CA GLN A 162 -12.12 11.79 5.98
C GLN A 162 -13.43 12.58 6.01
N GLU A 163 -13.84 13.11 7.15
CA GLU A 163 -15.04 13.97 7.25
C GLU A 163 -14.94 15.25 6.38
N GLN A 164 -13.72 15.65 6.03
CA GLN A 164 -13.46 16.85 5.24
C GLN A 164 -13.21 16.56 3.76
N PHE A 165 -13.09 15.29 3.37
CA PHE A 165 -12.77 14.87 2.01
C PHE A 165 -13.85 13.99 1.39
N GLU A 166 -14.15 14.24 0.11
CA GLU A 166 -14.98 13.33 -0.69
C GLU A 166 -14.15 12.14 -1.20
N THR A 167 -12.87 12.37 -1.48
CA THR A 167 -11.92 11.32 -1.86
C THR A 167 -11.71 10.36 -0.69
N PRO A 168 -11.88 9.03 -0.88
CA PRO A 168 -11.61 8.07 0.18
C PRO A 168 -10.18 8.13 0.71
N ILE A 169 -10.03 8.03 2.02
CA ILE A 169 -8.73 7.85 2.68
C ILE A 169 -8.46 6.34 2.81
N CYS A 170 -7.25 5.91 2.50
CA CYS A 170 -6.78 4.55 2.66
C CYS A 170 -5.66 4.50 3.69
N LEU A 171 -5.71 3.55 4.62
CA LEU A 171 -4.63 3.27 5.55
C LEU A 171 -3.74 2.18 4.97
N ASP A 172 -2.42 2.33 5.07
CA ASP A 172 -1.41 1.37 4.60
C ASP A 172 -0.53 0.88 5.76
N GLU A 173 0.25 1.75 6.37
CA GLU A 173 1.15 1.42 7.47
C GLU A 173 0.37 1.07 8.74
#